data_8d97b65412d6fc373888be0849dca5c4
#
_entry.id   8d97b65412d6fc373888be0849dca5c4
#
_cell.length_a   1.000
_cell.length_b   1.000
_cell.length_c   1.000
_cell.angle_alpha   90.00
_cell.angle_beta   90.00
_cell.angle_gamma   90.00
#
_symmetry.space_group_name_H-M   'P 1'
#
loop_
_entity.id
_entity.type
_entity.pdbx_description
1 polymer ?
#
loop_
_entity_poly.entity_id
_entity_poly.type
_entity_poly.pdbx_seq_one_letter_code
_entity_poly.pdbx_strand_id
1 'polypeptide(L)'
;MRYDFGKVYKEIRESKGLTQEEVCGGVLSRTSLSKIESGKTTPKYENMEFLLRQINMSFEEFEYICQLYQPSQRTEIMQTYLNMRSIIGTSDLVNLFQKCQDYLKIHHDLPIEEIRDMLEVVIYIRQHGAGELSDHTEQVVKKLWRKIEKQDTWYESDLKILNTILFSFPIEYLHLITGKILQRLEVYKNYQHLYDLRIAILLNLSTLYLYNQDKNMCKQICYTLLEDAKNKKSYDRLVICYVRIGICTDDSKLIQKGFSLLELTEETSMLSHLKKEVEIYYQAKER
;
A
#
# COMPACT_ATOMS: atom_id res chain seq x y z
N MET A 1 -17.04 -19.67 11.16
CA MET A 1 -17.01 -19.80 12.63
C MET A 1 -17.83 -18.67 13.23
N ARG A 2 -18.65 -18.97 14.22
CA ARG A 2 -19.37 -17.94 14.98
C ARG A 2 -18.45 -17.56 16.14
N TYR A 3 -17.80 -16.40 16.08
CA TYR A 3 -16.95 -15.94 17.18
C TYR A 3 -17.83 -15.54 18.36
N ASP A 4 -17.58 -16.12 19.53
CA ASP A 4 -18.21 -15.69 20.78
C ASP A 4 -17.44 -14.50 21.35
N PHE A 5 -17.57 -13.36 20.67
CA PHE A 5 -16.89 -12.12 21.04
C PHE A 5 -17.13 -11.71 22.49
N GLY A 6 -18.34 -11.94 23.00
CA GLY A 6 -18.67 -11.60 24.38
C GLY A 6 -17.90 -12.43 25.38
N LYS A 7 -17.75 -13.73 25.12
CA LYS A 7 -17.01 -14.64 26.00
C LYS A 7 -15.52 -14.30 26.01
N VAL A 8 -14.93 -14.09 24.83
CA VAL A 8 -13.52 -13.70 24.72
C VAL A 8 -13.28 -12.37 25.42
N TYR A 9 -14.15 -11.37 25.21
CA TYR A 9 -14.05 -10.10 25.92
C TYR A 9 -14.08 -10.27 27.44
N LYS A 10 -15.00 -11.10 27.96
CA LYS A 10 -15.11 -11.42 29.38
C LYS A 10 -13.81 -12.01 29.92
N GLU A 11 -13.27 -13.03 29.24
CA GLU A 11 -12.02 -13.68 29.64
C GLU A 11 -10.87 -12.69 29.74
N ILE A 12 -10.75 -11.80 28.75
CA ILE A 12 -9.70 -10.75 28.75
C ILE A 12 -9.94 -9.74 29.87
N ARG A 13 -11.16 -9.24 30.05
CA ARG A 13 -11.51 -8.31 31.12
C ARG A 13 -11.16 -8.88 32.50
N GLU A 14 -11.57 -10.13 32.75
CA GLU A 14 -11.31 -10.82 34.00
C GLU A 14 -9.81 -11.08 34.22
N SER A 15 -9.08 -11.45 33.17
CA SER A 15 -7.62 -11.63 33.26
C SER A 15 -6.88 -10.33 33.60
N LYS A 16 -7.45 -9.17 33.22
CA LYS A 16 -6.94 -7.84 33.61
C LYS A 16 -7.44 -7.39 34.99
N GLY A 17 -8.22 -8.19 35.70
CA GLY A 17 -8.76 -7.87 37.03
C GLY A 17 -9.85 -6.78 37.03
N LEU A 18 -10.43 -6.48 35.86
CA LEU A 18 -11.43 -5.41 35.70
C LEU A 18 -12.83 -5.94 35.97
N THR A 19 -13.63 -5.18 36.73
CA THR A 19 -15.06 -5.44 36.96
C THR A 19 -15.91 -4.97 35.78
N GLN A 20 -17.13 -5.49 35.67
CA GLN A 20 -18.10 -4.99 34.67
C GLN A 20 -18.43 -3.50 34.89
N GLU A 21 -18.44 -3.05 36.12
CA GLU A 21 -18.78 -1.66 36.47
C GLU A 21 -17.70 -0.68 35.98
N GLU A 22 -16.42 -1.02 36.18
CA GLU A 22 -15.30 -0.22 35.70
C GLU A 22 -15.29 -0.06 34.18
N VAL A 23 -15.54 -1.13 33.42
CA VAL A 23 -15.51 -1.09 31.95
C VAL A 23 -16.78 -0.53 31.31
N CYS A 24 -17.89 -0.42 32.04
CA CYS A 24 -19.11 0.16 31.53
C CYS A 24 -19.01 1.69 31.35
N GLY A 25 -18.21 2.39 32.16
CA GLY A 25 -17.85 3.81 32.04
C GLY A 25 -19.03 4.78 31.86
N GLY A 26 -20.23 4.42 32.28
CA GLY A 26 -21.45 5.23 32.08
C GLY A 26 -22.04 5.19 30.67
N VAL A 27 -21.38 4.50 29.70
CA VAL A 27 -21.87 4.35 28.31
C VAL A 27 -22.74 3.10 28.14
N LEU A 28 -22.39 2.00 28.81
CA LEU A 28 -23.13 0.75 28.81
C LEU A 28 -23.67 0.46 30.23
N SER A 29 -24.87 -0.12 30.30
CA SER A 29 -25.33 -0.67 31.58
C SER A 29 -24.68 -2.02 31.87
N ARG A 30 -24.45 -2.33 33.15
CA ARG A 30 -23.99 -3.67 33.59
C ARG A 30 -24.82 -4.80 33.01
N THR A 31 -26.14 -4.59 32.97
CA THR A 31 -27.08 -5.57 32.39
C THR A 31 -26.82 -5.81 30.90
N SER A 32 -26.52 -4.76 30.16
CA SER A 32 -26.18 -4.87 28.72
C SER A 32 -24.87 -5.60 28.53
N LEU A 33 -23.84 -5.25 29.29
CA LEU A 33 -22.55 -5.94 29.24
C LEU A 33 -22.67 -7.41 29.62
N SER A 34 -23.40 -7.73 30.68
CA SER A 34 -23.66 -9.13 31.09
C SER A 34 -24.35 -9.96 30.00
N LYS A 35 -25.29 -9.36 29.23
CA LYS A 35 -25.89 -10.02 28.06
C LYS A 35 -24.91 -10.27 26.93
N ILE A 36 -23.99 -9.31 26.69
CA ILE A 36 -22.93 -9.45 25.70
C ILE A 36 -21.96 -10.57 26.12
N GLU A 37 -21.45 -10.52 27.35
CA GLU A 37 -20.49 -11.50 27.87
C GLU A 37 -21.06 -12.92 27.97
N SER A 38 -22.36 -13.04 28.14
CA SER A 38 -23.05 -14.35 28.13
C SER A 38 -23.47 -14.84 26.76
N GLY A 39 -23.14 -14.10 25.68
CA GLY A 39 -23.51 -14.44 24.32
C GLY A 39 -25.00 -14.27 23.99
N LYS A 40 -25.79 -13.68 24.89
CA LYS A 40 -27.23 -13.44 24.69
C LYS A 40 -27.50 -12.28 23.71
N THR A 41 -26.54 -11.41 23.54
CA THR A 41 -26.64 -10.25 22.64
C THR A 41 -25.29 -10.04 21.94
N THR A 42 -25.32 -9.89 20.62
CA THR A 42 -24.15 -9.45 19.87
C THR A 42 -23.98 -7.93 20.06
N PRO A 43 -22.80 -7.46 20.47
CA PRO A 43 -22.56 -6.03 20.62
C PRO A 43 -22.63 -5.32 19.27
N LYS A 44 -23.18 -4.10 19.26
CA LYS A 44 -23.01 -3.20 18.12
C LYS A 44 -21.55 -2.76 18.01
N TYR A 45 -21.13 -2.31 16.82
CA TYR A 45 -19.76 -1.86 16.58
C TYR A 45 -19.30 -0.82 17.60
N GLU A 46 -20.10 0.23 17.83
CA GLU A 46 -19.76 1.31 18.75
C GLU A 46 -19.55 0.83 20.19
N ASN A 47 -20.38 -0.13 20.61
CA ASN A 47 -20.25 -0.73 21.95
C ASN A 47 -18.97 -1.57 22.06
N MET A 48 -18.65 -2.33 21.01
CA MET A 48 -17.44 -3.16 21.03
C MET A 48 -16.18 -2.30 20.97
N GLU A 49 -16.16 -1.24 20.16
CA GLU A 49 -15.07 -0.28 20.12
C GLU A 49 -14.85 0.38 21.49
N PHE A 50 -15.93 0.83 22.12
CA PHE A 50 -15.88 1.39 23.46
C PHE A 50 -15.31 0.39 24.47
N LEU A 51 -15.83 -0.82 24.50
CA LEU A 51 -15.36 -1.87 25.42
C LEU A 51 -13.89 -2.22 25.24
N LEU A 52 -13.41 -2.32 24.01
CA LEU A 52 -11.99 -2.59 23.72
C LEU A 52 -11.09 -1.44 24.19
N ARG A 53 -11.53 -0.19 24.05
CA ARG A 53 -10.81 0.97 24.60
C ARG A 53 -10.70 0.91 26.12
N GLN A 54 -11.75 0.45 26.84
CA GLN A 54 -11.72 0.33 28.29
C GLN A 54 -10.69 -0.68 28.80
N ILE A 55 -10.37 -1.70 27.99
CA ILE A 55 -9.35 -2.70 28.32
C ILE A 55 -8.00 -2.43 27.62
N ASN A 56 -7.84 -1.28 26.98
CA ASN A 56 -6.65 -0.87 26.21
C ASN A 56 -6.22 -1.95 25.20
N MET A 57 -7.12 -2.32 24.31
CA MET A 57 -6.91 -3.34 23.29
C MET A 57 -7.36 -2.83 21.92
N SER A 58 -6.58 -3.13 20.86
CA SER A 58 -6.98 -2.84 19.50
C SER A 58 -7.97 -3.90 18.98
N PHE A 59 -8.73 -3.53 17.93
CA PHE A 59 -9.63 -4.46 17.25
C PHE A 59 -8.86 -5.62 16.62
N GLU A 60 -7.69 -5.34 16.05
CA GLU A 60 -6.82 -6.34 15.42
C GLU A 60 -6.31 -7.38 16.43
N GLU A 61 -5.85 -6.93 17.59
CA GLU A 61 -5.40 -7.82 18.66
C GLU A 61 -6.56 -8.69 19.18
N PHE A 62 -7.72 -8.07 19.39
CA PHE A 62 -8.93 -8.80 19.82
C PHE A 62 -9.36 -9.85 18.81
N GLU A 63 -9.36 -9.53 17.52
CA GLU A 63 -9.69 -10.48 16.45
C GLU A 63 -8.70 -11.65 16.44
N TYR A 64 -7.38 -11.36 16.56
CA TYR A 64 -6.34 -12.38 16.64
C TYR A 64 -6.54 -13.35 17.82
N ILE A 65 -6.93 -12.83 18.99
CA ILE A 65 -7.26 -13.65 20.17
C ILE A 65 -8.52 -14.50 19.89
N CYS A 66 -9.55 -13.92 19.30
CA CYS A 66 -10.77 -14.63 18.91
C CYS A 66 -10.50 -15.80 17.94
N GLN A 67 -9.42 -15.70 17.16
CA GLN A 67 -8.93 -16.74 16.25
C GLN A 67 -7.97 -17.74 16.95
N LEU A 68 -7.92 -17.76 18.28
CA LEU A 68 -7.04 -18.65 19.07
C LEU A 68 -5.55 -18.44 18.73
N TYR A 69 -5.14 -17.20 18.52
CA TYR A 69 -3.78 -16.80 18.14
C TYR A 69 -3.28 -17.45 16.84
N GLN A 70 -4.20 -17.86 15.97
CA GLN A 70 -3.90 -18.40 14.64
C GLN A 70 -4.67 -17.61 13.57
N PRO A 71 -3.98 -16.93 12.64
CA PRO A 71 -4.67 -16.20 11.60
C PRO A 71 -5.47 -17.16 10.71
N SER A 72 -6.66 -16.76 10.30
CA SER A 72 -7.38 -17.47 9.25
C SER A 72 -6.60 -17.41 7.93
N GLN A 73 -6.85 -18.36 7.02
CA GLN A 73 -6.23 -18.35 5.69
C GLN A 73 -6.44 -17.01 4.98
N ARG A 74 -7.62 -16.41 5.11
CA ARG A 74 -7.92 -15.07 4.61
C ARG A 74 -7.03 -14.01 5.25
N THR A 75 -6.93 -14.02 6.57
CA THR A 75 -6.11 -13.06 7.32
C THR A 75 -4.64 -13.21 6.96
N GLU A 76 -4.15 -14.44 6.80
CA GLU A 76 -2.76 -14.72 6.38
C GLU A 76 -2.46 -14.12 4.99
N ILE A 77 -3.36 -14.33 4.00
CA ILE A 77 -3.21 -13.77 2.65
C ILE A 77 -3.17 -12.23 2.73
N MET A 78 -4.15 -11.64 3.45
CA MET A 78 -4.25 -10.17 3.58
C MET A 78 -3.02 -9.58 4.25
N GLN A 79 -2.56 -10.15 5.36
CA GLN A 79 -1.37 -9.68 6.08
C GLN A 79 -0.10 -9.85 5.24
N THR A 80 0.04 -10.99 4.55
CA THR A 80 1.18 -11.20 3.63
C THR A 80 1.20 -10.12 2.56
N TYR A 81 0.06 -9.84 1.93
CA TYR A 81 -0.06 -8.81 0.90
C TYR A 81 0.23 -7.40 1.45
N LEU A 82 -0.32 -7.04 2.61
CA LEU A 82 -0.11 -5.71 3.22
C LEU A 82 1.33 -5.47 3.68
N ASN A 83 2.02 -6.53 4.10
CA ASN A 83 3.42 -6.46 4.55
C ASN A 83 4.44 -6.62 3.40
N MET A 84 3.96 -6.79 2.16
CA MET A 84 4.83 -6.88 1.00
C MET A 84 5.59 -5.57 0.77
N ARG A 85 6.91 -5.63 0.84
CA ARG A 85 7.79 -4.52 0.46
C ARG A 85 8.20 -4.64 -1.00
N SER A 86 8.61 -3.54 -1.61
CA SER A 86 9.05 -3.50 -3.02
C SER A 86 10.23 -4.43 -3.37
N ILE A 87 10.94 -4.95 -2.36
CA ILE A 87 12.14 -5.81 -2.51
C ILE A 87 11.78 -7.31 -2.47
N ILE A 88 10.50 -7.69 -2.35
CA ILE A 88 10.09 -9.10 -2.32
C ILE A 88 10.44 -9.79 -3.63
N GLY A 89 11.00 -11.01 -3.54
CA GLY A 89 11.33 -11.84 -4.69
C GLY A 89 10.10 -12.24 -5.51
N THR A 90 10.29 -12.49 -6.80
CA THR A 90 9.18 -12.93 -7.67
C THR A 90 8.59 -14.27 -7.19
N SER A 91 9.39 -15.14 -6.58
CA SER A 91 8.94 -16.40 -5.97
C SER A 91 7.89 -16.18 -4.88
N ASP A 92 8.05 -15.16 -4.04
CA ASP A 92 7.11 -14.88 -2.95
C ASP A 92 5.78 -14.36 -3.49
N LEU A 93 5.82 -13.57 -4.59
CA LEU A 93 4.61 -13.15 -5.30
C LEU A 93 3.85 -14.33 -5.88
N VAL A 94 4.56 -15.27 -6.52
CA VAL A 94 3.96 -16.49 -7.09
C VAL A 94 3.36 -17.36 -5.99
N ASN A 95 4.03 -17.49 -4.84
CA ASN A 95 3.50 -18.24 -3.71
C ASN A 95 2.22 -17.61 -3.14
N LEU A 96 2.20 -16.27 -3.00
CA LEU A 96 1.00 -15.58 -2.54
C LEU A 96 -0.14 -15.68 -3.57
N PHE A 97 0.16 -15.55 -4.85
CA PHE A 97 -0.80 -15.75 -5.93
C PHE A 97 -1.45 -17.14 -5.86
N GLN A 98 -0.64 -18.20 -5.66
CA GLN A 98 -1.13 -19.55 -5.50
C GLN A 98 -2.04 -19.70 -4.27
N LYS A 99 -1.66 -19.11 -3.13
CA LYS A 99 -2.52 -19.08 -1.93
C LYS A 99 -3.88 -18.41 -2.20
N CYS A 100 -3.90 -17.30 -2.94
CA CYS A 100 -5.14 -16.65 -3.35
C CYS A 100 -5.99 -17.59 -4.22
N GLN A 101 -5.39 -18.24 -5.22
CA GLN A 101 -6.10 -19.18 -6.08
C GLN A 101 -6.72 -20.34 -5.29
N ASP A 102 -5.95 -20.94 -4.37
CA ASP A 102 -6.44 -22.08 -3.59
C ASP A 102 -7.57 -21.68 -2.64
N TYR A 103 -7.48 -20.51 -2.03
CA TYR A 103 -8.55 -19.96 -1.20
C TYR A 103 -9.84 -19.72 -2.00
N LEU A 104 -9.71 -19.14 -3.20
CA LEU A 104 -10.86 -18.80 -4.06
C LEU A 104 -11.54 -20.00 -4.71
N LYS A 105 -10.94 -21.20 -4.70
CA LYS A 105 -11.61 -22.44 -5.15
C LYS A 105 -12.82 -22.80 -4.29
N ILE A 106 -12.80 -22.41 -3.02
CA ILE A 106 -13.82 -22.80 -2.01
C ILE A 106 -14.51 -21.60 -1.35
N HIS A 107 -14.00 -20.37 -1.61
CA HIS A 107 -14.56 -19.14 -1.05
C HIS A 107 -14.80 -18.10 -2.14
N HIS A 108 -15.90 -17.37 -2.03
CA HIS A 108 -16.15 -16.17 -2.82
C HIS A 108 -15.74 -14.94 -1.99
N ASP A 109 -14.67 -14.24 -2.37
CA ASP A 109 -14.07 -13.13 -1.62
C ASP A 109 -13.50 -12.11 -2.59
N LEU A 110 -14.24 -11.02 -2.84
CA LEU A 110 -13.87 -9.98 -3.80
C LEU A 110 -12.50 -9.33 -3.50
N PRO A 111 -12.15 -8.96 -2.26
CA PRO A 111 -10.81 -8.46 -1.93
C PRO A 111 -9.67 -9.44 -2.30
N ILE A 112 -9.85 -10.74 -2.05
CA ILE A 112 -8.82 -11.73 -2.42
C ILE A 112 -8.74 -11.91 -3.94
N GLU A 113 -9.86 -11.84 -4.66
CA GLU A 113 -9.85 -11.81 -6.13
C GLU A 113 -9.05 -10.63 -6.67
N GLU A 114 -9.22 -9.44 -6.08
CA GLU A 114 -8.48 -8.24 -6.46
C GLU A 114 -6.97 -8.38 -6.22
N ILE A 115 -6.60 -8.93 -5.06
CA ILE A 115 -5.19 -9.20 -4.74
C ILE A 115 -4.60 -10.18 -5.75
N ARG A 116 -5.31 -11.27 -6.08
CA ARG A 116 -4.88 -12.24 -7.09
C ARG A 116 -4.65 -11.56 -8.45
N ASP A 117 -5.61 -10.76 -8.90
CA ASP A 117 -5.55 -10.06 -10.20
C ASP A 117 -4.37 -9.06 -10.23
N MET A 118 -4.16 -8.33 -9.14
CA MET A 118 -3.00 -7.42 -9.01
C MET A 118 -1.66 -8.17 -9.01
N LEU A 119 -1.57 -9.29 -8.28
CA LEU A 119 -0.37 -10.13 -8.26
C LEU A 119 -0.05 -10.67 -9.65
N GLU A 120 -1.04 -11.09 -10.41
CA GLU A 120 -0.87 -11.59 -11.77
C GLU A 120 -0.20 -10.55 -12.68
N VAL A 121 -0.70 -9.30 -12.65
CA VAL A 121 -0.11 -8.19 -13.41
C VAL A 121 1.33 -7.92 -12.97
N VAL A 122 1.59 -7.86 -11.67
CA VAL A 122 2.95 -7.58 -11.15
C VAL A 122 3.93 -8.70 -11.50
N ILE A 123 3.52 -9.97 -11.38
CA ILE A 123 4.33 -11.13 -11.74
C ILE A 123 4.68 -11.08 -13.22
N TYR A 124 3.70 -10.82 -14.09
CA TYR A 124 3.92 -10.71 -15.52
C TYR A 124 4.95 -9.63 -15.86
N ILE A 125 4.75 -8.41 -15.33
CA ILE A 125 5.67 -7.27 -15.56
C ILE A 125 7.10 -7.60 -15.07
N ARG A 126 7.25 -8.28 -13.94
CA ARG A 126 8.58 -8.67 -13.43
C ARG A 126 9.28 -9.71 -14.28
N GLN A 127 8.53 -10.60 -14.92
CA GLN A 127 9.09 -11.67 -15.75
C GLN A 127 9.40 -11.21 -17.17
N HIS A 128 8.62 -10.28 -17.73
CA HIS A 128 8.68 -9.90 -19.14
C HIS A 128 9.04 -8.43 -19.38
N GLY A 129 9.09 -7.60 -18.29
CA GLY A 129 9.23 -6.15 -18.39
C GLY A 129 7.89 -5.44 -18.53
N ALA A 130 7.93 -4.10 -18.47
CA ALA A 130 6.74 -3.22 -18.60
C ALA A 130 6.37 -2.90 -20.07
N GLY A 131 6.85 -3.71 -21.03
CA GLY A 131 6.55 -3.55 -22.46
C GLY A 131 5.15 -4.03 -22.83
N GLU A 132 5.03 -4.74 -23.95
CA GLU A 132 3.74 -5.30 -24.39
C GLU A 132 3.23 -6.36 -23.40
N LEU A 133 2.00 -6.17 -22.94
CA LEU A 133 1.32 -7.15 -22.10
C LEU A 133 0.75 -8.29 -22.98
N SER A 134 0.66 -9.49 -22.43
CA SER A 134 -0.09 -10.56 -23.08
C SER A 134 -1.58 -10.21 -23.13
N ASP A 135 -2.31 -10.76 -24.09
CA ASP A 135 -3.76 -10.56 -24.22
C ASP A 135 -4.51 -10.86 -22.91
N HIS A 136 -4.08 -11.91 -22.20
CA HIS A 136 -4.67 -12.28 -20.92
C HIS A 136 -4.38 -11.21 -19.83
N THR A 137 -3.14 -10.78 -19.69
CA THR A 137 -2.76 -9.76 -18.70
C THR A 137 -3.45 -8.42 -19.01
N GLU A 138 -3.58 -8.07 -20.29
CA GLU A 138 -4.33 -6.88 -20.71
C GLU A 138 -5.81 -6.95 -20.30
N GLN A 139 -6.44 -8.12 -20.42
CA GLN A 139 -7.81 -8.33 -19.93
C GLN A 139 -7.94 -8.16 -18.42
N VAL A 140 -6.94 -8.65 -17.66
CA VAL A 140 -6.89 -8.46 -16.19
C VAL A 140 -6.73 -6.98 -15.84
N VAL A 141 -5.84 -6.26 -16.51
CA VAL A 141 -5.69 -4.80 -16.35
C VAL A 141 -7.01 -4.07 -16.66
N LYS A 142 -7.67 -4.39 -17.77
CA LYS A 142 -8.98 -3.82 -18.12
C LYS A 142 -10.05 -4.13 -17.08
N LYS A 143 -10.04 -5.35 -16.51
CA LYS A 143 -10.95 -5.74 -15.42
C LYS A 143 -10.72 -4.88 -14.17
N LEU A 144 -9.47 -4.72 -13.74
CA LEU A 144 -9.08 -3.89 -12.60
C LEU A 144 -9.45 -2.42 -12.82
N TRP A 145 -9.17 -1.89 -14.02
CA TRP A 145 -9.49 -0.50 -14.36
C TRP A 145 -10.99 -0.23 -14.30
N ARG A 146 -11.84 -1.10 -14.88
CA ARG A 146 -13.30 -0.95 -14.87
C ARG A 146 -13.91 -0.84 -13.48
N LYS A 147 -13.23 -1.35 -12.44
CA LYS A 147 -13.70 -1.23 -11.05
C LYS A 147 -13.57 0.19 -10.51
N ILE A 148 -12.55 0.93 -10.94
CA ILE A 148 -12.21 2.24 -10.37
C ILE A 148 -12.45 3.41 -11.30
N GLU A 149 -12.55 3.19 -12.62
CA GLU A 149 -12.64 4.28 -13.62
C GLU A 149 -13.87 5.20 -13.42
N LYS A 150 -15.00 4.63 -13.01
CA LYS A 150 -16.27 5.34 -12.83
C LYS A 150 -16.46 5.94 -11.44
N GLN A 151 -15.51 5.68 -10.53
CA GLN A 151 -15.62 6.18 -9.17
C GLN A 151 -15.23 7.66 -9.11
N ASP A 152 -16.05 8.47 -8.47
CA ASP A 152 -15.73 9.89 -8.21
C ASP A 152 -14.56 10.02 -7.23
N THR A 153 -14.48 9.09 -6.29
CA THR A 153 -13.48 9.09 -5.20
C THR A 153 -12.77 7.75 -5.13
N TRP A 154 -11.44 7.79 -5.11
CA TRP A 154 -10.61 6.61 -4.90
C TRP A 154 -10.20 6.48 -3.43
N TYR A 155 -10.35 5.28 -2.89
CA TYR A 155 -9.91 4.91 -1.54
C TYR A 155 -8.56 4.16 -1.60
N GLU A 156 -8.06 3.71 -0.45
CA GLU A 156 -6.78 3.02 -0.36
C GLU A 156 -6.68 1.79 -1.28
N SER A 157 -7.73 0.95 -1.32
CA SER A 157 -7.78 -0.22 -2.20
C SER A 157 -7.70 0.17 -3.68
N ASP A 158 -8.42 1.23 -4.09
CA ASP A 158 -8.44 1.70 -5.46
C ASP A 158 -7.08 2.29 -5.87
N LEU A 159 -6.40 2.97 -4.93
CA LEU A 159 -5.04 3.47 -5.15
C LEU A 159 -4.01 2.33 -5.28
N LYS A 160 -4.21 1.19 -4.61
CA LYS A 160 -3.39 -0.02 -4.80
C LYS A 160 -3.59 -0.62 -6.19
N ILE A 161 -4.85 -0.76 -6.62
CA ILE A 161 -5.17 -1.20 -7.99
C ILE A 161 -4.51 -0.26 -8.99
N LEU A 162 -4.72 1.04 -8.84
CA LEU A 162 -4.16 2.04 -9.74
C LEU A 162 -2.63 1.94 -9.81
N ASN A 163 -1.95 1.86 -8.67
CA ASN A 163 -0.49 1.71 -8.62
C ASN A 163 0.01 0.47 -9.39
N THR A 164 -0.76 -0.61 -9.35
CA THR A 164 -0.44 -1.85 -10.06
C THR A 164 -0.51 -1.69 -11.57
N ILE A 165 -1.51 -0.96 -12.07
CA ILE A 165 -1.80 -0.84 -13.51
C ILE A 165 -1.24 0.45 -14.14
N LEU A 166 -0.57 1.32 -13.38
CA LEU A 166 -0.06 2.61 -13.87
C LEU A 166 0.78 2.50 -15.16
N PHE A 167 1.63 1.48 -15.23
CA PHE A 167 2.52 1.25 -16.38
C PHE A 167 1.79 0.76 -17.65
N SER A 168 0.51 0.45 -17.53
CA SER A 168 -0.32 0.00 -18.66
C SER A 168 -1.06 1.16 -19.35
N PHE A 169 -0.96 2.39 -18.83
CA PHE A 169 -1.64 3.55 -19.43
C PHE A 169 -0.74 4.29 -20.40
N PRO A 170 -1.33 4.73 -21.57
CA PRO A 170 -0.66 5.69 -22.43
C PRO A 170 -0.42 7.02 -21.70
N ILE A 171 0.62 7.74 -22.09
CA ILE A 171 1.04 8.98 -21.39
C ILE A 171 -0.07 10.06 -21.41
N GLU A 172 -0.82 10.15 -22.50
CA GLU A 172 -1.94 11.10 -22.64
C GLU A 172 -3.00 10.85 -21.57
N TYR A 173 -3.26 9.58 -21.27
CA TYR A 173 -4.22 9.19 -20.25
C TYR A 173 -3.68 9.46 -18.83
N LEU A 174 -2.39 9.22 -18.60
CA LEU A 174 -1.74 9.55 -17.34
C LEU A 174 -1.87 11.04 -17.00
N HIS A 175 -1.74 11.95 -17.97
CA HIS A 175 -1.96 13.38 -17.75
C HIS A 175 -3.37 13.70 -17.23
N LEU A 176 -4.39 12.99 -17.72
CA LEU A 176 -5.77 13.19 -17.29
C LEU A 176 -5.99 12.74 -15.83
N ILE A 177 -5.39 11.62 -15.42
CA ILE A 177 -5.65 11.02 -14.11
C ILE A 177 -4.68 11.48 -13.01
N THR A 178 -3.49 11.96 -13.37
CA THR A 178 -2.45 12.35 -12.37
C THR A 178 -2.95 13.42 -11.42
N GLY A 179 -3.69 14.42 -11.89
CA GLY A 179 -4.27 15.45 -11.02
C GLY A 179 -5.18 14.86 -9.93
N LYS A 180 -6.06 13.92 -10.30
CA LYS A 180 -6.93 13.20 -9.38
C LYS A 180 -6.12 12.34 -8.39
N ILE A 181 -5.06 11.66 -8.87
CA ILE A 181 -4.14 10.87 -8.02
C ILE A 181 -3.51 11.76 -6.96
N LEU A 182 -2.86 12.86 -7.37
CA LEU A 182 -2.17 13.76 -6.47
C LEU A 182 -3.11 14.37 -5.43
N GLN A 183 -4.31 14.78 -5.84
CA GLN A 183 -5.35 15.26 -4.92
C GLN A 183 -5.73 14.22 -3.87
N ARG A 184 -5.89 12.95 -4.26
CA ARG A 184 -6.20 11.88 -3.31
C ARG A 184 -5.05 11.60 -2.36
N LEU A 185 -3.82 11.56 -2.86
CA LEU A 185 -2.64 11.39 -2.02
C LEU A 185 -2.47 12.52 -1.00
N GLU A 186 -2.87 13.75 -1.34
CA GLU A 186 -2.84 14.87 -0.41
C GLU A 186 -3.88 14.73 0.71
N VAL A 187 -5.09 14.24 0.41
CA VAL A 187 -6.11 13.93 1.43
C VAL A 187 -5.61 12.90 2.44
N TYR A 188 -4.82 11.92 1.98
CA TYR A 188 -4.29 10.85 2.82
C TYR A 188 -2.92 11.15 3.46
N LYS A 189 -2.36 12.36 3.30
CA LYS A 189 -0.99 12.67 3.76
C LYS A 189 -0.72 12.37 5.24
N ASN A 190 -1.74 12.51 6.09
CA ASN A 190 -1.63 12.25 7.53
C ASN A 190 -2.03 10.81 7.93
N TYR A 191 -2.44 9.98 6.97
CA TYR A 191 -2.80 8.59 7.20
C TYR A 191 -1.57 7.69 7.04
N GLN A 192 -0.96 7.32 8.16
CA GLN A 192 0.33 6.61 8.22
C GLN A 192 0.35 5.31 7.40
N HIS A 193 -0.76 4.55 7.40
CA HIS A 193 -0.86 3.29 6.68
C HIS A 193 -0.71 3.45 5.16
N LEU A 194 -1.04 4.61 4.61
CA LEU A 194 -0.94 4.88 3.17
C LEU A 194 0.41 5.46 2.76
N TYR A 195 1.29 5.75 3.70
CA TYR A 195 2.56 6.43 3.42
C TYR A 195 3.40 5.71 2.36
N ASP A 196 3.63 4.41 2.52
CA ASP A 196 4.46 3.64 1.58
C ASP A 196 3.81 3.52 0.19
N LEU A 197 2.48 3.38 0.12
CA LEU A 197 1.75 3.40 -1.14
C LEU A 197 1.83 4.77 -1.82
N ARG A 198 1.69 5.87 -1.07
CA ARG A 198 1.87 7.23 -1.58
C ARG A 198 3.24 7.38 -2.25
N ILE A 199 4.29 6.95 -1.58
CA ILE A 199 5.64 7.01 -2.11
C ILE A 199 5.78 6.13 -3.36
N ALA A 200 5.26 4.91 -3.35
CA ALA A 200 5.31 4.02 -4.51
C ALA A 200 4.62 4.64 -5.73
N ILE A 201 3.44 5.23 -5.55
CA ILE A 201 2.71 5.90 -6.63
C ILE A 201 3.52 7.09 -7.19
N LEU A 202 4.06 7.94 -6.32
CA LEU A 202 4.86 9.09 -6.76
C LEU A 202 6.13 8.66 -7.48
N LEU A 203 6.82 7.62 -7.02
CA LEU A 203 7.99 7.06 -7.70
C LEU A 203 7.62 6.51 -9.08
N ASN A 204 6.54 5.73 -9.18
CA ASN A 204 6.07 5.16 -10.44
C ASN A 204 5.66 6.25 -11.43
N LEU A 205 4.93 7.26 -10.98
CA LEU A 205 4.58 8.41 -11.82
C LEU A 205 5.82 9.16 -12.30
N SER A 206 6.80 9.42 -11.42
CA SER A 206 8.04 10.10 -11.81
C SER A 206 8.84 9.28 -12.84
N THR A 207 8.84 7.94 -12.73
CA THR A 207 9.44 7.02 -13.69
C THR A 207 8.74 7.11 -15.05
N LEU A 208 7.41 7.01 -15.05
CA LEU A 208 6.61 7.06 -16.28
C LEU A 208 6.79 8.39 -17.03
N TYR A 209 6.76 9.52 -16.32
CA TYR A 209 6.96 10.82 -16.93
C TYR A 209 8.40 11.02 -17.44
N LEU A 210 9.41 10.51 -16.72
CA LEU A 210 10.79 10.56 -17.20
C LEU A 210 10.97 9.73 -18.47
N TYR A 211 10.44 8.51 -18.50
CA TYR A 211 10.53 7.59 -19.64
C TYR A 211 9.82 8.13 -20.87
N ASN A 212 8.74 8.87 -20.69
CA ASN A 212 8.05 9.58 -21.76
C ASN A 212 8.60 10.99 -22.03
N GLN A 213 9.76 11.33 -21.47
CA GLN A 213 10.47 12.61 -21.66
C GLN A 213 9.67 13.87 -21.21
N ASP A 214 8.63 13.69 -20.41
CA ASP A 214 7.95 14.80 -19.75
C ASP A 214 8.72 15.25 -18.51
N LYS A 215 9.83 15.95 -18.74
CA LYS A 215 10.71 16.49 -17.70
C LYS A 215 9.99 17.43 -16.72
N ASN A 216 8.94 18.12 -17.17
CA ASN A 216 8.20 19.05 -16.32
C ASN A 216 7.36 18.32 -15.27
N MET A 217 6.57 17.34 -15.68
CA MET A 217 5.78 16.54 -14.74
C MET A 217 6.66 15.68 -13.84
N CYS A 218 7.69 15.05 -14.37
CA CYS A 218 8.67 14.31 -13.57
C CYS A 218 9.25 15.18 -12.45
N LYS A 219 9.73 16.37 -12.79
CA LYS A 219 10.29 17.35 -11.85
C LYS A 219 9.29 17.73 -10.75
N GLN A 220 8.05 18.07 -11.11
CA GLN A 220 7.01 18.44 -10.13
C GLN A 220 6.74 17.31 -9.12
N ILE A 221 6.60 16.09 -9.59
CA ILE A 221 6.39 14.92 -8.75
C ILE A 221 7.59 14.66 -7.85
N CYS A 222 8.81 14.78 -8.39
CA CYS A 222 10.04 14.63 -7.60
C CYS A 222 10.19 15.68 -6.50
N TYR A 223 9.73 16.92 -6.70
CA TYR A 223 9.73 17.92 -5.63
C TYR A 223 8.76 17.55 -4.50
N THR A 224 7.58 17.04 -4.82
CA THR A 224 6.63 16.53 -3.80
C THR A 224 7.25 15.39 -3.00
N LEU A 225 7.88 14.43 -3.69
CA LEU A 225 8.54 13.28 -3.07
C LEU A 225 9.78 13.70 -2.26
N LEU A 226 10.51 14.73 -2.68
CA LEU A 226 11.70 15.23 -2.01
C LEU A 226 11.41 15.74 -0.58
N GLU A 227 10.30 16.44 -0.39
CA GLU A 227 9.84 16.87 0.95
C GLU A 227 9.56 15.67 1.86
N ASP A 228 8.81 14.71 1.36
CA ASP A 228 8.50 13.47 2.10
C ASP A 228 9.77 12.70 2.46
N ALA A 229 10.71 12.57 1.51
CA ALA A 229 11.97 11.87 1.71
C ALA A 229 12.87 12.53 2.77
N LYS A 230 12.93 13.87 2.78
CA LYS A 230 13.68 14.62 3.80
C LYS A 230 13.07 14.46 5.19
N ASN A 231 11.77 14.61 5.31
CA ASN A 231 11.04 14.53 6.59
C ASN A 231 11.18 13.13 7.24
N LYS A 232 11.22 12.08 6.43
CA LYS A 232 11.35 10.68 6.88
C LYS A 232 12.79 10.17 6.89
N LYS A 233 13.77 11.00 6.48
CA LYS A 233 15.19 10.60 6.35
C LYS A 233 15.39 9.37 5.46
N SER A 234 14.62 9.25 4.39
CA SER A 234 14.66 8.14 3.44
C SER A 234 15.70 8.45 2.36
N TYR A 235 16.95 8.01 2.55
CA TYR A 235 18.07 8.38 1.71
C TYR A 235 17.98 7.83 0.30
N ASP A 236 17.46 6.62 0.13
CA ASP A 236 17.16 5.98 -1.15
C ASP A 236 16.24 6.85 -2.04
N ARG A 237 15.13 7.31 -1.45
CA ARG A 237 14.15 8.17 -2.13
C ARG A 237 14.71 9.57 -2.40
N LEU A 238 15.48 10.09 -1.46
CA LEU A 238 16.16 11.38 -1.59
C LEU A 238 17.10 11.39 -2.79
N VAL A 239 17.86 10.31 -2.98
CA VAL A 239 18.78 10.16 -4.12
C VAL A 239 18.02 10.12 -5.44
N ILE A 240 16.95 9.31 -5.55
CA ILE A 240 16.14 9.28 -6.79
C ILE A 240 15.65 10.68 -7.14
N CYS A 241 15.16 11.44 -6.14
CA CYS A 241 14.71 12.81 -6.38
C CYS A 241 15.83 13.71 -6.87
N TYR A 242 17.02 13.68 -6.24
CA TYR A 242 18.15 14.50 -6.68
C TYR A 242 18.57 14.19 -8.11
N VAL A 243 18.72 12.91 -8.45
CA VAL A 243 19.13 12.49 -9.78
C VAL A 243 18.09 12.90 -10.82
N ARG A 244 16.80 12.60 -10.61
CA ARG A 244 15.74 12.92 -11.57
C ARG A 244 15.49 14.42 -11.72
N ILE A 245 15.52 15.18 -10.63
CA ILE A 245 15.44 16.64 -10.72
C ILE A 245 16.65 17.17 -11.50
N GLY A 246 17.86 16.67 -11.23
CA GLY A 246 19.07 17.03 -11.96
C GLY A 246 18.96 16.73 -13.46
N ILE A 247 18.43 15.57 -13.84
CA ILE A 247 18.14 15.23 -15.26
C ILE A 247 17.14 16.23 -15.86
N CYS A 248 16.07 16.54 -15.14
CA CYS A 248 15.00 17.41 -15.63
C CYS A 248 15.39 18.89 -15.71
N THR A 249 16.41 19.32 -14.94
CA THR A 249 16.87 20.72 -14.88
C THR A 249 18.24 20.96 -15.50
N ASP A 250 18.83 19.91 -16.09
CA ASP A 250 20.20 19.91 -16.62
C ASP A 250 21.26 20.30 -15.55
N ASP A 251 21.02 19.90 -14.28
CA ASP A 251 21.89 20.18 -13.13
C ASP A 251 22.78 18.98 -12.78
N SER A 252 24.00 18.96 -13.35
CA SER A 252 24.99 17.90 -13.09
C SER A 252 25.43 17.84 -11.61
N LYS A 253 25.44 18.99 -10.89
CA LYS A 253 25.84 19.04 -9.49
C LYS A 253 24.81 18.30 -8.61
N LEU A 254 23.54 18.42 -8.94
CA LEU A 254 22.48 17.74 -8.23
C LEU A 254 22.51 16.22 -8.48
N ILE A 255 22.79 15.81 -9.72
CA ILE A 255 23.02 14.40 -10.07
C ILE A 255 24.20 13.84 -9.25
N GLN A 256 25.34 14.54 -9.26
CA GLN A 256 26.52 14.11 -8.52
C GLN A 256 26.27 14.03 -7.00
N LYS A 257 25.49 14.96 -6.45
CA LYS A 257 25.08 14.91 -5.03
C LYS A 257 24.31 13.63 -4.70
N GLY A 258 23.43 13.19 -5.61
CA GLY A 258 22.72 11.91 -5.45
C GLY A 258 23.68 10.73 -5.50
N PHE A 259 24.59 10.68 -6.46
CA PHE A 259 25.57 9.60 -6.59
C PHE A 259 26.50 9.51 -5.38
N SER A 260 27.02 10.64 -4.88
CA SER A 260 27.88 10.66 -3.69
C SER A 260 27.18 10.09 -2.45
N LEU A 261 25.88 10.28 -2.32
CA LEU A 261 25.12 9.71 -1.20
C LEU A 261 25.04 8.19 -1.30
N LEU A 262 24.87 7.63 -2.51
CA LEU A 262 24.87 6.18 -2.73
C LEU A 262 26.26 5.55 -2.56
N GLU A 263 27.29 6.26 -2.94
CA GLU A 263 28.69 5.83 -2.71
C GLU A 263 29.02 5.76 -1.22
N LEU A 264 28.58 6.76 -0.44
CA LEU A 264 28.74 6.77 1.02
C LEU A 264 27.95 5.67 1.74
N THR A 265 26.81 5.25 1.18
CA THR A 265 25.98 4.19 1.74
C THR A 265 26.23 2.80 1.12
N GLU A 266 27.21 2.69 0.22
CA GLU A 266 27.62 1.47 -0.49
C GLU A 266 26.50 0.80 -1.30
N GLU A 267 25.48 1.57 -1.72
CA GLU A 267 24.33 1.12 -2.51
C GLU A 267 24.66 0.97 -4.01
N THR A 268 25.56 0.03 -4.32
CA THR A 268 26.14 -0.13 -5.66
C THR A 268 25.11 -0.52 -6.73
N SER A 269 24.13 -1.33 -6.41
CA SER A 269 23.06 -1.74 -7.34
C SER A 269 22.21 -0.55 -7.77
N MET A 270 21.79 0.26 -6.81
CA MET A 270 21.00 1.47 -7.08
C MET A 270 21.79 2.52 -7.84
N LEU A 271 23.07 2.69 -7.49
CA LEU A 271 23.98 3.59 -8.20
C LEU A 271 24.10 3.19 -9.69
N SER A 272 24.26 1.89 -9.97
CA SER A 272 24.34 1.38 -11.35
C SER A 272 23.06 1.66 -12.13
N HIS A 273 21.89 1.47 -11.53
CA HIS A 273 20.60 1.76 -12.17
C HIS A 273 20.43 3.25 -12.48
N LEU A 274 20.74 4.13 -11.52
CA LEU A 274 20.58 5.57 -11.73
C LEU A 274 21.62 6.15 -12.70
N LYS A 275 22.83 5.58 -12.78
CA LYS A 275 23.81 5.94 -13.82
C LYS A 275 23.27 5.65 -15.22
N LYS A 276 22.64 4.50 -15.43
CA LYS A 276 21.98 4.17 -16.71
C LYS A 276 20.82 5.11 -17.02
N GLU A 277 20.02 5.50 -16.00
CA GLU A 277 18.95 6.46 -16.18
C GLU A 277 19.48 7.82 -16.62
N VAL A 278 20.62 8.27 -16.04
CA VAL A 278 21.30 9.48 -16.45
C VAL A 278 21.84 9.37 -17.88
N GLU A 279 22.50 8.28 -18.26
CA GLU A 279 22.99 8.04 -19.62
C GLU A 279 21.90 8.16 -20.68
N ILE A 280 20.69 7.68 -20.38
CA ILE A 280 19.56 7.68 -21.32
C ILE A 280 18.89 9.07 -21.40
N TYR A 281 18.65 9.72 -20.26
CA TYR A 281 17.74 10.87 -20.20
C TYR A 281 18.42 12.21 -19.94
N TYR A 282 19.68 12.22 -19.49
CA TYR A 282 20.43 13.46 -19.29
C TYR A 282 21.14 13.85 -20.58
N GLN A 283 20.71 14.98 -21.16
CA GLN A 283 21.42 15.63 -22.28
C GLN A 283 22.13 16.83 -21.72
N ALA A 284 23.45 16.72 -21.52
CA ALA A 284 24.24 17.87 -21.18
C ALA A 284 24.12 18.91 -22.32
N LYS A 285 23.61 20.09 -22.00
CA LYS A 285 23.77 21.22 -22.94
C LYS A 285 25.24 21.50 -22.99
N GLU A 286 25.88 21.26 -24.13
CA GLU A 286 27.19 21.82 -24.42
C GLU A 286 27.07 23.34 -24.25
N ARG A 287 27.74 23.87 -23.24
CA ARG A 287 27.88 25.31 -23.00
C ARG A 287 29.07 25.86 -23.74
#